data_c8cc2f6187832186c11f3d7876a6eca5
#
_entry.id   c8cc2f6187832186c11f3d7876a6eca5
#
_cell.length_a   1.000
_cell.length_b   1.000
_cell.length_c   1.000
_cell.angle_alpha   90.00
_cell.angle_beta   90.00
_cell.angle_gamma   90.00
#
_symmetry.space_group_name_H-M   'P 1'
#
loop_
_entity.id
_entity.type
_entity.pdbx_description
1 polymer ?
#
loop_
_entity_poly.entity_id
_entity_poly.type
_entity_poly.pdbx_seq_one_letter_code
_entity_poly.pdbx_strand_id
1 'polypeptide(L)'
;LFIELDALEVCAKALRFFSINRFNVLSFHERDHGDGAGDLNGWVRTHLKRAGFVADGPIFIQCYPRLWGYVFNPLSVYYCYTNDGTLEAILHEVSNTFGDRHTYLLPVSPAAEAGPIHQSCAKKLFVSPFNPVDHRYDFKVHPPGERYAIGIREFDCEGEVLVATFDGHRQVLSN
;
A
#
# COMPACT_ATOMS: atom_id res chain seq x y z
N LEU A 1 -8.58 -1.39 -5.20
CA LEU A 1 -9.26 -1.82 -3.98
C LEU A 1 -8.73 -0.99 -2.80
N PHE A 2 -9.65 -0.50 -1.96
CA PHE A 2 -9.31 0.08 -0.66
C PHE A 2 -10.19 -0.60 0.38
N ILE A 3 -9.57 -1.28 1.36
CA ILE A 3 -10.30 -2.12 2.32
C ILE A 3 -9.52 -2.23 3.63
N GLU A 4 -10.25 -2.33 4.74
CA GLU A 4 -9.69 -2.66 6.04
C GLU A 4 -9.32 -4.15 6.10
N LEU A 5 -8.13 -4.47 6.61
CA LEU A 5 -7.65 -5.85 6.67
C LEU A 5 -8.54 -6.75 7.53
N ASP A 6 -9.08 -6.22 8.63
CA ASP A 6 -9.97 -6.97 9.52
C ASP A 6 -11.39 -7.14 8.93
N ALA A 7 -11.77 -6.34 7.91
CA ALA A 7 -13.07 -6.42 7.25
C ALA A 7 -13.09 -7.32 6.00
N LEU A 8 -11.95 -7.87 5.58
CA LEU A 8 -11.81 -8.66 4.35
C LEU A 8 -12.86 -9.78 4.26
N GLU A 9 -12.96 -10.62 5.28
CA GLU A 9 -13.89 -11.75 5.30
C GLU A 9 -15.36 -11.33 5.29
N VAL A 10 -15.70 -10.22 5.96
CA VAL A 10 -17.05 -9.67 5.98
C VAL A 10 -17.44 -9.18 4.58
N CYS A 11 -16.55 -8.46 3.91
CA CYS A 11 -16.76 -7.98 2.55
C CYS A 11 -16.91 -9.13 1.55
N ALA A 12 -16.09 -10.18 1.68
CA ALA A 12 -16.16 -11.35 0.79
C ALA A 12 -17.47 -12.13 0.94
N LYS A 13 -18.07 -12.15 2.14
CA LYS A 13 -19.38 -12.78 2.36
C LYS A 13 -20.54 -11.93 1.82
N ALA A 14 -20.41 -10.61 1.82
CA ALA A 14 -21.43 -9.69 1.35
C ALA A 14 -21.47 -9.53 -0.16
N LEU A 15 -20.37 -9.78 -0.87
CA LEU A 15 -20.19 -9.47 -2.28
C LEU A 15 -20.05 -10.73 -3.12
N ARG A 16 -20.96 -10.92 -4.06
CA ARG A 16 -21.01 -12.10 -4.94
C ARG A 16 -19.77 -12.19 -5.86
N PHE A 17 -19.32 -11.07 -6.39
CA PHE A 17 -18.23 -10.99 -7.37
C PHE A 17 -16.87 -10.69 -6.78
N PHE A 18 -16.76 -10.69 -5.44
CA PHE A 18 -15.52 -10.52 -4.71
C PHE A 18 -15.24 -11.73 -3.81
N SER A 19 -13.97 -12.14 -3.71
CA SER A 19 -13.56 -13.24 -2.83
C SER A 19 -12.16 -13.03 -2.26
N ILE A 20 -11.88 -13.70 -1.14
CA ILE A 20 -10.56 -13.76 -0.51
C ILE A 20 -9.94 -15.11 -0.77
N ASN A 21 -8.66 -15.12 -1.20
CA ASN A 21 -7.84 -16.33 -1.42
C ASN A 21 -8.48 -17.38 -2.35
N ARG A 22 -9.48 -16.99 -3.13
CA ARG A 22 -10.19 -17.85 -4.09
C ARG A 22 -10.40 -17.08 -5.40
N PHE A 23 -10.52 -17.82 -6.50
CA PHE A 23 -10.85 -17.26 -7.81
C PHE A 23 -12.24 -16.62 -7.81
N ASN A 24 -12.33 -15.40 -8.38
CA ASN A 24 -13.59 -14.70 -8.66
C ASN A 24 -13.35 -13.67 -9.76
N VAL A 25 -14.39 -12.89 -10.12
CA VAL A 25 -14.27 -11.71 -11.01
C VAL A 25 -13.25 -10.74 -10.42
N LEU A 26 -13.45 -10.36 -9.16
CA LEU A 26 -12.47 -9.66 -8.34
C LEU A 26 -12.04 -10.56 -7.19
N SER A 27 -10.75 -10.64 -6.91
CA SER A 27 -10.28 -11.37 -5.74
C SER A 27 -9.06 -10.70 -5.12
N PHE A 28 -9.02 -10.74 -3.81
CA PHE A 28 -7.86 -10.36 -3.01
C PHE A 28 -7.15 -11.63 -2.53
N HIS A 29 -5.86 -11.71 -2.73
CA HIS A 29 -5.07 -12.84 -2.26
C HIS A 29 -3.95 -12.31 -1.37
N GLU A 30 -3.93 -12.73 -0.10
CA GLU A 30 -2.91 -12.33 0.86
C GLU A 30 -1.49 -12.67 0.41
N ARG A 31 -1.33 -13.78 -0.32
CA ARG A 31 -0.03 -14.19 -0.90
C ARG A 31 0.54 -13.20 -1.93
N ASP A 32 -0.28 -12.31 -2.47
CA ASP A 32 0.16 -11.27 -3.42
C ASP A 32 0.80 -10.09 -2.69
N HIS A 33 0.80 -10.11 -1.36
CA HIS A 33 1.23 -9.03 -0.47
C HIS A 33 2.17 -9.54 0.63
N GLY A 34 2.91 -8.61 1.24
CA GLY A 34 3.78 -8.90 2.37
C GLY A 34 4.82 -9.96 2.05
N ASP A 35 4.99 -10.92 2.96
CA ASP A 35 5.86 -12.08 2.78
C ASP A 35 5.20 -13.26 2.03
N GLY A 36 3.91 -13.12 1.69
CA GLY A 36 3.14 -14.15 1.01
C GLY A 36 2.70 -15.32 1.91
N ALA A 37 2.91 -15.26 3.22
CA ALA A 37 2.61 -16.35 4.15
C ALA A 37 1.14 -16.47 4.54
N GLY A 38 0.29 -15.49 4.21
CA GLY A 38 -1.16 -15.56 4.36
C GLY A 38 -1.73 -14.96 5.66
N ASP A 39 -0.90 -14.35 6.52
CA ASP A 39 -1.35 -13.51 7.64
C ASP A 39 -0.86 -12.08 7.42
N LEU A 40 -1.52 -11.38 6.51
CA LEU A 40 -1.11 -10.03 6.13
C LEU A 40 -1.24 -9.03 7.27
N ASN A 41 -2.29 -9.13 8.09
CA ASN A 41 -2.50 -8.23 9.22
C ASN A 41 -1.39 -8.43 10.27
N GLY A 42 -1.11 -9.66 10.68
CA GLY A 42 -0.02 -9.97 11.61
C GLY A 42 1.35 -9.56 11.08
N TRP A 43 1.58 -9.71 9.78
CA TRP A 43 2.80 -9.26 9.12
C TRP A 43 2.98 -7.74 9.21
N VAL A 44 1.96 -6.94 8.88
CA VAL A 44 2.01 -5.47 9.00
C VAL A 44 2.24 -5.05 10.46
N ARG A 45 1.48 -5.60 11.41
CA ARG A 45 1.62 -5.29 12.85
C ARG A 45 3.02 -5.64 13.38
N THR A 46 3.63 -6.70 12.88
CA THR A 46 5.00 -7.06 13.24
C THR A 46 6.01 -6.02 12.78
N HIS A 47 5.82 -5.46 11.57
CA HIS A 47 6.67 -4.38 11.05
C HIS A 47 6.51 -3.09 11.87
N LEU A 48 5.28 -2.71 12.19
CA LEU A 48 4.97 -1.56 13.03
C LEU A 48 5.64 -1.67 14.41
N LYS A 49 5.44 -2.79 15.09
CA LYS A 49 6.03 -3.06 16.40
C LYS A 49 7.57 -3.00 16.39
N ARG A 50 8.21 -3.60 15.38
CA ARG A 50 9.68 -3.57 15.24
C ARG A 50 10.22 -2.16 15.00
N ALA A 51 9.45 -1.30 14.37
CA ALA A 51 9.79 0.10 14.12
C ALA A 51 9.40 1.05 15.26
N GLY A 52 8.74 0.54 16.32
CA GLY A 52 8.37 1.33 17.51
C GLY A 52 7.06 2.12 17.35
N PHE A 53 6.22 1.80 16.34
CA PHE A 53 4.90 2.39 16.19
C PHE A 53 3.88 1.70 17.10
N VAL A 54 2.91 2.47 17.60
CA VAL A 54 1.78 1.96 18.37
C VAL A 54 0.78 1.31 17.42
N ALA A 55 0.24 2.06 16.46
CA ALA A 55 -0.69 1.69 15.40
C ALA A 55 -1.58 0.48 15.76
N ASP A 56 -2.27 0.61 16.90
CA ASP A 56 -3.11 -0.42 17.51
C ASP A 56 -4.56 -0.42 16.98
N GLY A 57 -4.88 0.56 16.13
CA GLY A 57 -6.17 0.72 15.45
C GLY A 57 -6.27 -0.04 14.12
N PRO A 58 -7.21 0.37 13.25
CA PRO A 58 -7.45 -0.29 11.97
C PRO A 58 -6.28 -0.10 11.00
N ILE A 59 -6.06 -1.11 10.15
CA ILE A 59 -5.12 -1.06 9.04
C ILE A 59 -5.91 -1.19 7.74
N PHE A 60 -5.80 -0.18 6.87
CA PHE A 60 -6.39 -0.22 5.54
C PHE A 60 -5.32 -0.48 4.50
N ILE A 61 -5.63 -1.32 3.52
CA ILE A 61 -4.78 -1.52 2.34
C ILE A 61 -5.42 -0.90 1.10
N GLN A 62 -4.61 -0.16 0.34
CA GLN A 62 -4.91 0.20 -1.05
C GLN A 62 -4.00 -0.62 -1.96
N CYS A 63 -4.60 -1.38 -2.88
CA CYS A 63 -3.88 -2.25 -3.80
C CYS A 63 -4.70 -2.52 -5.07
N TYR A 64 -4.07 -3.15 -6.06
CA TYR A 64 -4.76 -3.71 -7.23
C TYR A 64 -5.21 -5.15 -6.90
N PRO A 65 -6.53 -5.45 -6.89
CA PRO A 65 -7.01 -6.81 -6.71
C PRO A 65 -6.77 -7.62 -7.99
N ARG A 66 -6.87 -8.94 -7.90
CA ARG A 66 -6.92 -9.79 -9.08
C ARG A 66 -8.21 -9.56 -9.84
N LEU A 67 -8.10 -9.40 -11.15
CA LEU A 67 -9.23 -9.40 -12.06
C LEU A 67 -9.16 -10.69 -12.90
N TRP A 68 -10.18 -11.56 -12.77
CA TRP A 68 -10.19 -12.87 -13.42
C TRP A 68 -8.92 -13.70 -13.16
N GLY A 69 -8.37 -13.59 -11.96
CA GLY A 69 -7.15 -14.29 -11.55
C GLY A 69 -5.83 -13.61 -11.91
N TYR A 70 -5.84 -12.61 -12.79
CA TYR A 70 -4.65 -11.83 -13.14
C TYR A 70 -4.43 -10.69 -12.15
N VAL A 71 -3.17 -10.47 -11.73
CA VAL A 71 -2.77 -9.33 -10.92
C VAL A 71 -1.47 -8.74 -11.45
N PHE A 72 -1.42 -7.41 -11.45
CA PHE A 72 -0.20 -6.64 -11.50
C PHE A 72 -0.31 -5.54 -10.45
N ASN A 73 0.46 -5.65 -9.38
CA ASN A 73 0.36 -4.79 -8.21
C ASN A 73 1.72 -4.14 -7.90
N PRO A 74 2.10 -3.09 -8.66
CA PRO A 74 3.41 -2.45 -8.51
C PRO A 74 3.57 -1.70 -7.19
N LEU A 75 2.45 -1.30 -6.57
CA LEU A 75 2.41 -0.59 -5.30
C LEU A 75 1.19 -0.99 -4.49
N SER A 76 1.42 -1.43 -3.25
CA SER A 76 0.40 -1.48 -2.21
C SER A 76 0.72 -0.47 -1.13
N VAL A 77 -0.30 0.19 -0.59
CA VAL A 77 -0.15 1.19 0.46
C VAL A 77 -1.01 0.81 1.65
N TYR A 78 -0.37 0.69 2.81
CA TYR A 78 -1.06 0.37 4.06
C TYR A 78 -1.12 1.62 4.94
N TYR A 79 -2.31 1.99 5.34
CA TYR A 79 -2.59 3.10 6.23
C TYR A 79 -2.80 2.55 7.63
N CYS A 80 -1.89 2.86 8.54
CA CYS A 80 -1.85 2.28 9.87
C CYS A 80 -2.28 3.33 10.90
N TYR A 81 -3.43 3.10 11.49
CA TYR A 81 -4.05 4.02 12.44
C TYR A 81 -3.86 3.57 13.88
N THR A 82 -3.89 4.52 14.79
CA THR A 82 -4.08 4.28 16.22
C THR A 82 -5.57 4.15 16.54
N ASN A 83 -5.90 3.65 17.73
CA ASN A 83 -7.29 3.47 18.18
C ASN A 83 -8.10 4.77 18.28
N ASP A 84 -7.43 5.92 18.45
CA ASP A 84 -8.07 7.24 18.45
C ASP A 84 -8.34 7.79 17.04
N GLY A 85 -7.98 7.04 15.98
CA GLY A 85 -8.18 7.40 14.59
C GLY A 85 -7.06 8.24 13.97
N THR A 86 -5.94 8.43 14.65
CA THR A 86 -4.78 9.14 14.10
C THR A 86 -4.01 8.23 13.12
N LEU A 87 -3.73 8.71 11.91
CA LEU A 87 -2.86 8.02 10.97
C LEU A 87 -1.40 8.18 11.41
N GLU A 88 -0.81 7.14 11.98
CA GLU A 88 0.52 7.18 12.57
C GLU A 88 1.63 6.85 11.58
N ALA A 89 1.38 5.88 10.70
CA ALA A 89 2.36 5.42 9.73
C ALA A 89 1.73 4.97 8.42
N ILE A 90 2.51 5.07 7.34
CA ILE A 90 2.18 4.48 6.05
C ILE A 90 3.28 3.50 5.67
N LEU A 91 2.87 2.29 5.27
CA LEU A 91 3.76 1.29 4.74
C LEU A 91 3.53 1.19 3.22
N HIS A 92 4.58 1.48 2.45
CA HIS A 92 4.59 1.37 0.99
C HIS A 92 5.27 0.06 0.61
N GLU A 93 4.53 -0.85 -0.01
CA GLU A 93 5.07 -2.08 -0.58
C GLU A 93 5.22 -1.90 -2.08
N VAL A 94 6.45 -1.78 -2.55
CA VAL A 94 6.79 -1.61 -3.96
C VAL A 94 7.22 -2.95 -4.53
N SER A 95 6.64 -3.33 -5.66
CA SER A 95 6.96 -4.58 -6.36
C SER A 95 7.52 -4.28 -7.75
N ASN A 96 8.54 -5.03 -8.16
CA ASN A 96 9.05 -4.97 -9.52
C ASN A 96 8.38 -6.03 -10.41
N THR A 97 8.67 -5.99 -11.72
CA THR A 97 8.16 -6.96 -12.69
C THR A 97 8.82 -8.34 -12.57
N PHE A 98 9.89 -8.46 -11.79
CA PHE A 98 10.62 -9.71 -11.56
C PHE A 98 10.10 -10.50 -10.37
N GLY A 99 9.15 -9.92 -9.60
CA GLY A 99 8.54 -10.54 -8.43
C GLY A 99 9.19 -10.18 -7.10
N ASP A 100 10.23 -9.34 -7.11
CA ASP A 100 10.81 -8.84 -5.86
C ASP A 100 9.90 -7.76 -5.25
N ARG A 101 9.82 -7.74 -3.94
CA ARG A 101 9.08 -6.75 -3.15
C ARG A 101 9.96 -6.12 -2.09
N HIS A 102 9.76 -4.83 -1.86
CA HIS A 102 10.39 -4.12 -0.75
C HIS A 102 9.40 -3.18 -0.06
N THR A 103 9.53 -3.12 1.25
CA THR A 103 8.61 -2.40 2.12
C THR A 103 9.29 -1.20 2.74
N TYR A 104 8.66 -0.03 2.63
CA TYR A 104 9.09 1.23 3.23
C TYR A 104 8.05 1.64 4.27
N LEU A 105 8.37 1.50 5.53
CA LEU A 105 7.51 1.93 6.64
C LEU A 105 7.95 3.33 7.08
N LEU A 106 7.07 4.31 6.91
CA LEU A 106 7.37 5.72 7.10
C LEU A 106 6.37 6.37 8.06
N PRO A 107 6.83 7.21 9.00
CA PRO A 107 5.94 7.94 9.91
C PRO A 107 5.12 8.98 9.16
N VAL A 108 3.94 9.27 9.69
CA VAL A 108 3.13 10.42 9.29
C VAL A 108 3.34 11.54 10.30
N SER A 109 3.69 12.73 9.80
CA SER A 109 3.84 13.90 10.67
C SER A 109 2.47 14.37 11.17
N PRO A 110 2.30 14.68 12.46
CA PRO A 110 1.05 15.23 12.98
C PRO A 110 0.60 16.54 12.28
N ALA A 111 1.54 17.27 11.67
CA ALA A 111 1.24 18.49 10.91
C ALA A 111 0.58 18.22 9.52
N ALA A 112 0.44 16.97 9.11
CA ALA A 112 -0.14 16.59 7.81
C ALA A 112 -1.68 16.54 7.78
N GLU A 113 -2.37 17.01 8.82
CA GLU A 113 -3.83 16.85 8.98
C GLU A 113 -4.71 17.52 7.90
N ALA A 114 -4.17 18.39 7.06
CA ALA A 114 -4.97 19.17 6.11
C ALA A 114 -4.52 19.09 4.66
N GLY A 115 -3.65 18.14 4.27
CA GLY A 115 -3.12 18.10 2.90
C GLY A 115 -2.47 16.78 2.52
N PRO A 116 -1.78 16.74 1.37
CA PRO A 116 -1.04 15.56 0.96
C PRO A 116 0.11 15.27 1.91
N ILE A 117 0.26 14.01 2.28
CA ILE A 117 1.36 13.51 3.09
C ILE A 117 2.59 13.36 2.21
N HIS A 118 3.69 13.97 2.60
CA HIS A 118 4.98 13.88 1.93
C HIS A 118 5.94 13.03 2.76
N GLN A 119 6.51 12.01 2.15
CA GLN A 119 7.45 11.09 2.80
C GLN A 119 8.60 10.80 1.85
N SER A 120 9.82 10.66 2.39
CA SER A 120 11.02 10.37 1.61
C SER A 120 11.80 9.23 2.25
N CYS A 121 12.40 8.37 1.43
CA CYS A 121 13.29 7.33 1.90
C CYS A 121 14.35 6.96 0.85
N ALA A 122 15.46 6.38 1.29
CA ALA A 122 16.43 5.79 0.39
C ALA A 122 15.82 4.57 -0.32
N LYS A 123 16.02 4.46 -1.63
CA LYS A 123 15.60 3.30 -2.42
C LYS A 123 16.45 2.09 -2.03
N LYS A 124 15.79 0.96 -1.78
CA LYS A 124 16.43 -0.32 -1.46
C LYS A 124 16.05 -1.42 -2.45
N LEU A 125 14.98 -1.23 -3.23
CA LEU A 125 14.52 -2.19 -4.22
C LEU A 125 15.21 -1.96 -5.56
N PHE A 126 15.76 -3.04 -6.12
CA PHE A 126 16.27 -3.07 -7.49
C PHE A 126 15.10 -3.25 -8.45
N VAL A 127 14.66 -2.17 -9.08
CA VAL A 127 13.46 -2.17 -9.95
C VAL A 127 13.80 -2.44 -11.40
N SER A 128 15.02 -2.08 -11.83
CA SER A 128 15.48 -2.21 -13.22
C SER A 128 17.00 -2.32 -13.27
N PRO A 129 17.57 -3.12 -14.18
CA PRO A 129 19.03 -3.17 -14.38
C PRO A 129 19.64 -1.83 -14.82
N PHE A 130 18.81 -0.88 -15.23
CA PHE A 130 19.24 0.45 -15.66
C PHE A 130 19.16 1.51 -14.54
N ASN A 131 18.55 1.17 -13.38
CA ASN A 131 18.37 2.10 -12.26
C ASN A 131 19.08 1.57 -11.01
N PRO A 132 20.27 2.09 -10.67
CA PRO A 132 21.03 1.69 -9.48
C PRO A 132 20.25 1.93 -8.15
N VAL A 133 20.77 1.34 -7.06
CA VAL A 133 20.13 1.40 -5.73
C VAL A 133 20.40 2.73 -5.01
N ASP A 134 21.36 3.53 -5.47
CA ASP A 134 21.71 4.83 -4.84
C ASP A 134 20.76 5.95 -5.28
N HIS A 135 19.46 5.70 -5.04
CA HIS A 135 18.38 6.61 -5.38
C HIS A 135 17.51 6.87 -4.14
N ARG A 136 16.68 7.92 -4.23
CA ARG A 136 15.68 8.28 -3.23
C ARG A 136 14.30 8.20 -3.82
N TYR A 137 13.34 7.67 -3.03
CA TYR A 137 11.92 7.80 -3.30
C TYR A 137 11.31 8.95 -2.50
N ASP A 138 10.52 9.77 -3.17
CA ASP A 138 9.61 10.74 -2.57
C ASP A 138 8.17 10.30 -2.87
N PHE A 139 7.42 10.03 -1.82
CA PHE A 139 6.00 9.70 -1.88
C PHE A 139 5.16 10.93 -1.57
N LYS A 140 4.14 11.18 -2.38
CA LYS A 140 3.10 12.15 -2.12
C LYS A 140 1.76 11.43 -2.10
N VAL A 141 1.17 11.31 -0.92
CA VAL A 141 -0.05 10.54 -0.69
C VAL A 141 -1.16 11.48 -0.27
N HIS A 142 -2.28 11.48 -1.00
CA HIS A 142 -3.51 12.06 -0.51
C HIS A 142 -4.21 11.01 0.35
N PRO A 143 -4.54 11.30 1.63
CA PRO A 143 -5.27 10.36 2.48
C PRO A 143 -6.54 9.88 1.79
N PRO A 144 -6.95 8.60 2.01
CA PRO A 144 -8.13 8.05 1.39
C PRO A 144 -9.40 8.85 1.74
N GLY A 145 -10.16 9.24 0.70
CA GLY A 145 -11.39 10.01 0.80
C GLY A 145 -12.27 9.75 -0.43
N GLU A 146 -13.00 10.76 -0.89
CA GLU A 146 -13.75 10.71 -2.16
C GLU A 146 -12.81 10.65 -3.38
N ARG A 147 -11.65 11.27 -3.27
CA ARG A 147 -10.56 11.19 -4.24
C ARG A 147 -9.34 10.55 -3.59
N TYR A 148 -8.72 9.64 -4.31
CA TYR A 148 -7.47 9.03 -3.95
C TYR A 148 -6.39 9.45 -4.95
N ALA A 149 -5.23 9.88 -4.46
CA ALA A 149 -4.09 10.14 -5.31
C ALA A 149 -2.79 9.78 -4.60
N ILE A 150 -1.91 9.10 -5.31
CA ILE A 150 -0.55 8.81 -4.87
C ILE A 150 0.43 9.08 -6.00
N GLY A 151 1.54 9.73 -5.67
CA GLY A 151 2.67 9.94 -6.54
C GLY A 151 3.92 9.35 -5.93
N ILE A 152 4.75 8.72 -6.75
CA ILE A 152 6.12 8.31 -6.43
C ILE A 152 7.04 9.03 -7.38
N ARG A 153 8.05 9.69 -6.84
CA ARG A 153 9.13 10.30 -7.60
C ARG A 153 10.43 9.63 -7.18
N GLU A 154 11.22 9.23 -8.15
CA GLU A 154 12.55 8.66 -7.95
C GLU A 154 13.60 9.68 -8.37
N PHE A 155 14.60 9.85 -7.53
CA PHE A 155 15.71 10.76 -7.75
C PHE A 155 17.04 10.01 -7.62
N ASP A 156 18.00 10.36 -8.49
CA ASP A 156 19.41 10.03 -8.35
C ASP A 156 20.23 11.29 -8.03
N CYS A 157 21.56 11.20 -8.18
CA CYS A 157 22.47 12.33 -7.96
C CYS A 157 22.36 13.45 -9.03
N GLU A 158 21.77 13.17 -10.20
CA GLU A 158 21.63 14.11 -11.32
C GLU A 158 20.22 14.75 -11.33
N GLY A 159 19.24 14.19 -10.62
CA GLY A 159 17.90 14.75 -10.50
C GLY A 159 16.78 13.73 -10.53
N GLU A 160 15.61 14.11 -11.06
CA GLU A 160 14.43 13.25 -11.14
C GLU A 160 14.55 12.23 -12.30
N VAL A 161 14.48 10.95 -11.97
CA VAL A 161 14.62 9.84 -12.91
C VAL A 161 13.28 9.28 -13.36
N LEU A 162 12.31 9.23 -12.42
CA LEU A 162 11.01 8.61 -12.68
C LEU A 162 9.91 9.32 -11.89
N VAL A 163 8.76 9.46 -12.53
CA VAL A 163 7.50 9.86 -11.88
C VAL A 163 6.43 8.85 -12.22
N ALA A 164 5.81 8.30 -11.19
CA ALA A 164 4.61 7.47 -11.34
C ALA A 164 3.49 8.06 -10.49
N THR A 165 2.30 8.19 -11.08
CA THR A 165 1.13 8.71 -10.37
C THR A 165 -0.07 7.81 -10.58
N PHE A 166 -0.87 7.68 -9.54
CA PHE A 166 -2.18 7.06 -9.58
C PHE A 166 -3.20 8.05 -9.00
N ASP A 167 -4.29 8.26 -9.72
CA ASP A 167 -5.41 9.11 -9.32
C ASP A 167 -6.71 8.36 -9.59
N GLY A 168 -7.66 8.45 -8.68
CA GLY A 168 -8.95 7.79 -8.80
C GLY A 168 -10.02 8.40 -7.90
N HIS A 169 -11.26 8.10 -8.23
CA HIS A 169 -12.41 8.45 -7.42
C HIS A 169 -12.96 7.21 -6.72
N ARG A 170 -13.42 7.40 -5.50
CA ARG A 170 -14.04 6.35 -4.70
C ARG A 170 -15.33 5.86 -5.38
N GLN A 171 -15.42 4.56 -5.55
CA GLN A 171 -16.63 3.86 -5.94
C GLN A 171 -16.92 2.76 -4.93
N VAL A 172 -18.16 2.67 -4.47
CA VAL A 172 -18.56 1.60 -3.57
C VAL A 172 -18.60 0.29 -4.36
N LEU A 173 -17.90 -0.73 -3.87
CA LEU A 173 -17.96 -2.05 -4.46
C LEU A 173 -19.35 -2.67 -4.16
N SER A 174 -20.10 -3.00 -5.20
CA SER A 174 -21.43 -3.59 -5.12
C SER A 174 -21.58 -4.80 -6.06
N ASN A 175 -22.64 -5.59 -5.84
CA ASN A 175 -22.96 -6.72 -6.72
C ASN A 175 -23.53 -6.28 -8.08
#